data_67d750677f2e2f538464f73f02c29085
#
_entry.id   67d750677f2e2f538464f73f02c29085
#
_cell.length_a   1.000
_cell.length_b   1.000
_cell.length_c   1.000
_cell.angle_alpha   90.00
_cell.angle_beta   90.00
_cell.angle_gamma   90.00
#
_symmetry.space_group_name_H-M   'P 1'
#
loop_
_entity.id
_entity.type
_entity.pdbx_description
1 polymer ?
#
loop_
_entity_poly.entity_id
_entity_poly.type
_entity_poly.pdbx_seq_one_letter_code
_entity_poly.pdbx_strand_id
1 'polypeptide(L)'
;MIEFTLSKINLLILVVALFSIISFFTLNVGKIFLVGEVRQELEKYSLTLNGMVIAPTTCDSKPFAIPSKFVSFGNNVFYTLHLSRAPDPLGSRLIFAASDIRSPETVLAASSLATDAEIRVYDLVGGQVVELGELEDLILDPQAVPPRNAFYAVKTVIGGQETLHAFPCAITANSQTCFGNGSIKEQVSQYLVANGGRAFIC
;
A
#
# COMPACT_ATOMS: atom_id res chain seq x y z
N MET A 1 -5.84 63.87 7.26
CA MET A 1 -6.60 62.70 7.74
C MET A 1 -6.73 61.61 6.69
N ILE A 2 -6.93 61.89 5.41
CA ILE A 2 -7.09 60.89 4.33
C ILE A 2 -5.84 60.05 4.10
N GLU A 3 -4.64 60.64 4.14
CA GLU A 3 -3.36 59.91 3.96
C GLU A 3 -3.10 58.89 5.08
N PHE A 4 -3.50 59.19 6.30
CA PHE A 4 -3.31 58.29 7.43
C PHE A 4 -4.25 57.06 7.37
N THR A 5 -5.45 57.25 6.88
CA THR A 5 -6.42 56.16 6.67
C THR A 5 -6.01 55.27 5.48
N LEU A 6 -5.50 55.87 4.37
CA LEU A 6 -4.98 55.13 3.22
C LEU A 6 -3.78 54.27 3.59
N SER A 7 -2.85 54.81 4.43
CA SER A 7 -1.69 54.06 4.90
C SER A 7 -2.11 52.84 5.74
N LYS A 8 -3.09 52.96 6.62
CA LYS A 8 -3.61 51.86 7.43
C LYS A 8 -4.30 50.79 6.58
N ILE A 9 -5.06 51.20 5.56
CA ILE A 9 -5.73 50.27 4.62
C ILE A 9 -4.68 49.50 3.81
N ASN A 10 -3.64 50.15 3.30
CA ASN A 10 -2.58 49.50 2.58
C ASN A 10 -1.82 48.52 3.46
N LEU A 11 -1.54 48.86 4.71
CA LEU A 11 -0.89 47.93 5.65
C LEU A 11 -1.76 46.71 5.93
N LEU A 12 -3.08 46.89 6.11
CA LEU A 12 -4.01 45.79 6.33
C LEU A 12 -4.05 44.83 5.10
N ILE A 13 -4.10 45.39 3.88
CA ILE A 13 -4.08 44.61 2.65
C ILE A 13 -2.79 43.80 2.55
N LEU A 14 -1.66 44.41 2.86
CA LEU A 14 -0.35 43.76 2.84
C LEU A 14 -0.27 42.59 3.84
N VAL A 15 -0.76 42.80 5.05
CA VAL A 15 -0.82 41.74 6.09
C VAL A 15 -1.72 40.59 5.65
N VAL A 16 -2.92 40.88 5.13
CA VAL A 16 -3.83 39.83 4.62
C VAL A 16 -3.19 39.07 3.45
N ALA A 17 -2.55 39.76 2.52
CA ALA A 17 -1.85 39.12 1.40
C ALA A 17 -0.71 38.21 1.89
N LEU A 18 0.12 38.65 2.85
CA LEU A 18 1.17 37.83 3.42
C LEU A 18 0.63 36.60 4.12
N PHE A 19 -0.43 36.71 4.95
CA PHE A 19 -1.08 35.58 5.58
C PHE A 19 -1.65 34.58 4.57
N SER A 20 -2.25 35.08 3.50
CA SER A 20 -2.78 34.23 2.42
C SER A 20 -1.67 33.46 1.71
N ILE A 21 -0.55 34.10 1.42
CA ILE A 21 0.62 33.48 0.81
C ILE A 21 1.20 32.42 1.74
N ILE A 22 1.43 32.75 3.01
CA ILE A 22 1.98 31.81 4.00
C ILE A 22 1.05 30.58 4.15
N SER A 23 -0.26 30.81 4.29
CA SER A 23 -1.23 29.72 4.40
C SER A 23 -1.23 28.82 3.15
N PHE A 24 -1.21 29.42 1.97
CA PHE A 24 -1.14 28.67 0.71
C PHE A 24 0.13 27.81 0.61
N PHE A 25 1.28 28.38 0.94
CA PHE A 25 2.54 27.63 0.94
C PHE A 25 2.53 26.51 1.98
N THR A 26 2.07 26.78 3.20
CA THR A 26 2.03 25.76 4.26
C THR A 26 1.17 24.56 3.87
N LEU A 27 0.00 24.79 3.29
CA LEU A 27 -0.90 23.72 2.84
C LEU A 27 -0.31 22.90 1.69
N ASN A 28 0.31 23.56 0.70
CA ASN A 28 0.89 22.86 -0.45
C ASN A 28 2.17 22.10 -0.08
N VAL A 29 3.05 22.69 0.73
CA VAL A 29 4.25 22.03 1.24
C VAL A 29 3.86 20.78 2.05
N GLY A 30 2.80 20.87 2.90
CA GLY A 30 2.30 19.73 3.64
C GLY A 30 1.88 18.56 2.77
N LYS A 31 1.18 18.84 1.68
CA LYS A 31 0.79 17.79 0.72
C LYS A 31 2.00 17.14 0.03
N ILE A 32 2.99 17.94 -0.37
CA ILE A 32 4.20 17.43 -1.02
C ILE A 32 4.96 16.50 -0.08
N PHE A 33 5.14 16.87 1.19
CA PHE A 33 5.80 16.02 2.18
C PHE A 33 5.03 14.72 2.42
N LEU A 34 3.70 14.79 2.58
CA LEU A 34 2.84 13.61 2.75
C LEU A 34 2.99 12.65 1.57
N VAL A 35 2.85 13.15 0.35
CA VAL A 35 3.00 12.34 -0.87
C VAL A 35 4.39 11.72 -0.94
N GLY A 36 5.44 12.46 -0.57
CA GLY A 36 6.81 11.96 -0.52
C GLY A 36 6.98 10.82 0.48
N GLU A 37 6.44 10.96 1.70
CA GLU A 37 6.51 9.94 2.76
C GLU A 37 5.74 8.67 2.38
N VAL A 38 4.51 8.82 1.86
CA VAL A 38 3.72 7.70 1.35
C VAL A 38 4.44 6.98 0.21
N ARG A 39 4.97 7.73 -0.76
CA ARG A 39 5.71 7.16 -1.88
C ARG A 39 6.93 6.37 -1.41
N GLN A 40 7.70 6.90 -0.47
CA GLN A 40 8.87 6.21 0.08
C GLN A 40 8.51 4.88 0.72
N GLU A 41 7.39 4.80 1.45
CA GLU A 41 6.93 3.53 2.03
C GLU A 41 6.49 2.53 0.95
N LEU A 42 5.78 2.97 -0.09
CA LEU A 42 5.39 2.11 -1.21
C LEU A 42 6.61 1.61 -2.00
N GLU A 43 7.60 2.45 -2.23
CA GLU A 43 8.86 2.08 -2.90
C GLU A 43 9.64 1.04 -2.09
N LYS A 44 9.64 1.13 -0.76
CA LYS A 44 10.23 0.14 0.14
C LYS A 44 9.59 -1.24 -0.02
N TYR A 45 8.25 -1.32 -0.15
CA TYR A 45 7.58 -2.59 -0.44
C TYR A 45 8.01 -3.13 -1.80
N SER A 46 7.97 -2.31 -2.84
CA SER A 46 8.39 -2.69 -4.19
C SER A 46 9.84 -3.19 -4.23
N LEU A 47 10.77 -2.46 -3.62
CA LEU A 47 12.19 -2.85 -3.55
C LEU A 47 12.40 -4.16 -2.78
N THR A 48 11.69 -4.34 -1.66
CA THR A 48 11.81 -5.57 -0.86
C THR A 48 11.27 -6.78 -1.63
N LEU A 49 10.13 -6.63 -2.31
CA LEU A 49 9.58 -7.69 -3.16
C LEU A 49 10.45 -8.00 -4.36
N ASN A 50 11.03 -6.98 -4.98
CA ASN A 50 12.01 -7.18 -6.05
C ASN A 50 13.22 -8.00 -5.56
N GLY A 51 13.72 -7.68 -4.35
CA GLY A 51 14.77 -8.47 -3.71
C GLY A 51 14.38 -9.94 -3.48
N MET A 52 13.13 -10.23 -3.12
CA MET A 52 12.61 -11.59 -2.98
C MET A 52 12.55 -12.30 -4.34
N VAL A 53 12.07 -11.60 -5.39
CA VAL A 53 11.96 -12.20 -6.74
C VAL A 53 13.32 -12.58 -7.29
N ILE A 54 14.31 -11.70 -7.24
CA ILE A 54 15.66 -11.97 -7.76
C ILE A 54 16.51 -12.88 -6.86
N ALA A 55 16.08 -13.16 -5.62
CA ALA A 55 16.81 -14.09 -4.76
C ALA A 55 16.81 -15.50 -5.35
N PRO A 56 17.95 -16.23 -5.36
CA PRO A 56 18.05 -17.55 -5.97
C PRO A 56 17.41 -18.66 -5.12
N THR A 57 16.48 -18.31 -4.26
CA THR A 57 15.76 -19.24 -3.38
C THR A 57 14.54 -19.80 -4.08
N THR A 58 14.27 -21.09 -3.91
CA THR A 58 13.06 -21.74 -4.46
C THR A 58 11.79 -21.36 -3.72
N CYS A 59 11.92 -20.87 -2.49
CA CYS A 59 10.84 -20.32 -1.71
C CYS A 59 11.38 -19.24 -0.78
N ASP A 60 10.68 -18.11 -0.72
CA ASP A 60 10.93 -17.02 0.22
C ASP A 60 9.57 -16.43 0.66
N SER A 61 9.50 -15.95 1.89
CA SER A 61 8.24 -15.43 2.39
C SER A 61 8.46 -14.31 3.40
N LYS A 62 7.64 -13.25 3.31
CA LYS A 62 7.79 -12.07 4.17
C LYS A 62 6.47 -11.37 4.47
N PRO A 63 6.21 -11.01 5.74
CA PRO A 63 5.13 -10.12 6.11
C PRO A 63 5.54 -8.66 5.87
N PHE A 64 4.59 -7.86 5.41
CA PHE A 64 4.72 -6.43 5.19
C PHE A 64 3.67 -5.72 6.06
N ALA A 65 4.13 -5.12 7.15
CA ALA A 65 3.27 -4.30 7.98
C ALA A 65 2.99 -2.95 7.32
N ILE A 66 1.75 -2.50 7.41
CA ILE A 66 1.30 -1.23 6.84
C ILE A 66 1.13 -0.25 8.00
N PRO A 67 1.75 0.95 7.96
CA PRO A 67 1.53 1.97 8.96
C PRO A 67 0.04 2.29 9.11
N SER A 68 -0.43 2.44 10.34
CA SER A 68 -1.85 2.75 10.59
C SER A 68 -2.25 4.15 10.11
N LYS A 69 -1.30 5.05 9.98
CA LYS A 69 -1.47 6.44 9.56
C LYS A 69 -0.15 7.04 9.14
N PHE A 70 -0.20 8.07 8.32
CA PHE A 70 0.91 9.01 8.13
C PHE A 70 0.67 10.28 8.96
N VAL A 71 1.75 10.98 9.32
CA VAL A 71 1.65 12.22 10.08
C VAL A 71 2.19 13.36 9.22
N SER A 72 1.32 14.28 8.82
CA SER A 72 1.72 15.46 8.06
C SER A 72 1.38 16.72 8.83
N PHE A 73 2.39 17.52 9.17
CA PHE A 73 2.25 18.76 9.96
C PHE A 73 1.38 18.60 11.22
N GLY A 74 1.59 17.50 11.97
CA GLY A 74 0.84 17.20 13.19
C GLY A 74 -0.57 16.63 12.96
N ASN A 75 -1.03 16.52 11.73
CA ASN A 75 -2.31 15.90 11.39
C ASN A 75 -2.12 14.44 11.01
N ASN A 76 -2.99 13.59 11.55
CA ASN A 76 -3.05 12.18 11.16
C ASN A 76 -3.78 12.06 9.81
N VAL A 77 -3.15 11.42 8.85
CA VAL A 77 -3.75 11.06 7.56
C VAL A 77 -3.96 9.55 7.55
N PHE A 78 -5.22 9.15 7.47
CA PHE A 78 -5.64 7.76 7.35
C PHE A 78 -5.81 7.41 5.88
N TYR A 79 -5.45 6.20 5.50
CA TYR A 79 -5.43 5.77 4.11
C TYR A 79 -5.78 4.28 3.99
N THR A 80 -6.12 3.88 2.78
CA THR A 80 -6.20 2.48 2.36
C THR A 80 -5.08 2.18 1.38
N LEU A 81 -4.51 0.99 1.47
CA LEU A 81 -3.53 0.50 0.50
C LEU A 81 -4.21 -0.48 -0.45
N HIS A 82 -4.09 -0.23 -1.73
CA HIS A 82 -4.61 -1.06 -2.80
C HIS A 82 -3.44 -1.82 -3.46
N LEU A 83 -3.57 -3.13 -3.56
CA LEU A 83 -2.66 -3.98 -4.32
C LEU A 83 -3.42 -4.59 -5.48
N SER A 84 -3.02 -4.29 -6.70
CA SER A 84 -3.58 -4.89 -7.91
C SER A 84 -2.50 -5.43 -8.83
N ARG A 85 -2.84 -6.43 -9.63
CA ARG A 85 -1.97 -6.90 -10.69
C ARG A 85 -2.41 -6.32 -12.03
N ALA A 86 -1.44 -5.97 -12.85
CA ALA A 86 -1.67 -5.54 -14.22
C ALA A 86 -0.77 -6.35 -15.17
N PRO A 87 -1.21 -6.57 -16.42
CA PRO A 87 -0.34 -7.14 -17.44
C PRO A 87 0.82 -6.18 -17.74
N ASP A 88 1.97 -6.75 -17.99
CA ASP A 88 3.15 -6.02 -18.44
C ASP A 88 3.69 -6.68 -19.71
N PRO A 89 4.22 -5.94 -20.71
CA PRO A 89 4.77 -6.52 -21.92
C PRO A 89 5.89 -7.54 -21.69
N LEU A 90 6.58 -7.46 -20.55
CA LEU A 90 7.69 -8.34 -20.17
C LEU A 90 7.32 -9.36 -19.08
N GLY A 91 6.05 -9.41 -18.65
CA GLY A 91 5.63 -10.30 -17.56
C GLY A 91 4.42 -9.80 -16.81
N SER A 92 4.55 -9.59 -15.51
CA SER A 92 3.49 -9.10 -14.63
C SER A 92 3.92 -7.86 -13.87
N ARG A 93 2.96 -7.03 -13.51
CA ARG A 93 3.19 -5.84 -12.69
C ARG A 93 2.30 -5.88 -11.45
N LEU A 94 2.90 -5.70 -10.27
CA LEU A 94 2.17 -5.45 -9.02
C LEU A 94 2.16 -3.94 -8.76
N ILE A 95 0.97 -3.40 -8.61
CA ILE A 95 0.76 -1.97 -8.37
C ILE A 95 0.37 -1.79 -6.90
N PHE A 96 1.01 -0.84 -6.24
CA PHE A 96 0.68 -0.36 -4.90
C PHE A 96 0.15 1.06 -5.04
N ALA A 97 -1.07 1.31 -4.59
CA ALA A 97 -1.65 2.64 -4.57
C ALA A 97 -2.20 2.94 -3.17
N ALA A 98 -1.80 4.05 -2.58
CA ALA A 98 -2.38 4.53 -1.33
C ALA A 98 -3.41 5.60 -1.63
N SER A 99 -4.62 5.46 -1.09
CA SER A 99 -5.73 6.39 -1.26
C SER A 99 -6.17 6.97 0.08
N ASP A 100 -6.60 8.23 0.09
CA ASP A 100 -7.15 8.86 1.30
C ASP A 100 -8.48 8.18 1.67
N ILE A 101 -8.61 7.72 2.92
CA ILE A 101 -9.84 7.05 3.38
C ILE A 101 -11.08 7.96 3.31
N ARG A 102 -10.91 9.28 3.38
CA ARG A 102 -11.99 10.25 3.28
C ARG A 102 -12.40 10.58 1.85
N SER A 103 -11.50 10.32 0.91
CA SER A 103 -11.68 10.55 -0.52
C SER A 103 -11.03 9.41 -1.29
N PRO A 104 -11.65 8.23 -1.36
CA PRO A 104 -11.04 7.03 -1.95
C PRO A 104 -10.60 7.19 -3.41
N GLU A 105 -11.20 8.14 -4.13
CA GLU A 105 -10.80 8.50 -5.49
C GLU A 105 -9.48 9.29 -5.55
N THR A 106 -9.02 9.81 -4.40
CA THR A 106 -7.79 10.59 -4.32
C THR A 106 -6.61 9.67 -4.01
N VAL A 107 -5.85 9.33 -5.04
CA VAL A 107 -4.60 8.60 -4.87
C VAL A 107 -3.54 9.55 -4.31
N LEU A 108 -3.01 9.21 -3.13
CA LEU A 108 -1.94 9.96 -2.47
C LEU A 108 -0.60 9.68 -3.16
N ALA A 109 -0.30 8.42 -3.39
CA ALA A 109 0.89 7.98 -4.11
C ALA A 109 0.68 6.58 -4.68
N ALA A 110 1.47 6.24 -5.69
CA ALA A 110 1.53 4.90 -6.24
C ALA A 110 2.98 4.49 -6.52
N SER A 111 3.24 3.19 -6.44
CA SER A 111 4.49 2.55 -6.84
C SER A 111 4.16 1.24 -7.56
N SER A 112 5.11 0.67 -8.28
CA SER A 112 4.89 -0.61 -8.93
C SER A 112 6.17 -1.45 -8.98
N LEU A 113 5.99 -2.76 -8.97
CA LEU A 113 7.01 -3.78 -9.23
C LEU A 113 6.66 -4.42 -10.57
N ALA A 114 7.53 -4.28 -11.57
CA ALA A 114 7.48 -5.05 -12.80
C ALA A 114 8.44 -6.25 -12.68
N THR A 115 7.98 -7.44 -13.07
CA THR A 115 8.75 -8.68 -12.97
C THR A 115 8.29 -9.67 -14.04
N ASP A 116 9.18 -10.58 -14.44
CA ASP A 116 8.90 -11.74 -15.27
C ASP A 116 8.24 -12.90 -14.47
N ALA A 117 8.28 -12.84 -13.14
CA ALA A 117 7.54 -13.76 -12.30
C ALA A 117 6.02 -13.57 -12.47
N GLU A 118 5.26 -14.68 -12.45
CA GLU A 118 3.82 -14.61 -12.37
C GLU A 118 3.39 -13.99 -11.03
N ILE A 119 2.47 -13.02 -11.05
CA ILE A 119 1.93 -12.41 -9.83
C ILE A 119 0.50 -12.89 -9.62
N ARG A 120 0.22 -13.40 -8.42
CA ARG A 120 -1.12 -13.79 -7.97
C ARG A 120 -1.48 -13.07 -6.69
N VAL A 121 -2.62 -12.40 -6.70
CA VAL A 121 -3.14 -11.65 -5.55
C VAL A 121 -4.41 -12.35 -5.06
N TYR A 122 -4.53 -12.53 -3.76
CA TYR A 122 -5.68 -13.20 -3.14
C TYR A 122 -6.34 -12.29 -2.13
N ASP A 123 -7.65 -12.44 -1.99
CA ASP A 123 -8.43 -11.82 -0.91
C ASP A 123 -9.17 -12.87 -0.10
N LEU A 124 -9.70 -12.46 1.05
CA LEU A 124 -10.56 -13.23 1.93
C LEU A 124 -11.97 -12.65 1.89
N VAL A 125 -12.86 -13.33 1.20
CA VAL A 125 -14.28 -12.96 1.09
C VAL A 125 -15.12 -13.97 1.86
N GLY A 126 -15.78 -13.53 2.92
CA GLY A 126 -16.57 -14.43 3.78
C GLY A 126 -15.76 -15.55 4.44
N GLY A 127 -14.46 -15.36 4.65
CA GLY A 127 -13.55 -16.36 5.22
C GLY A 127 -13.03 -17.39 4.19
N GLN A 128 -13.34 -17.22 2.91
CA GLN A 128 -12.81 -18.05 1.83
C GLN A 128 -11.75 -17.28 1.04
N VAL A 129 -10.71 -18.01 0.62
CA VAL A 129 -9.68 -17.46 -0.25
C VAL A 129 -10.22 -17.35 -1.66
N VAL A 130 -10.08 -16.18 -2.27
CA VAL A 130 -10.43 -15.90 -3.66
C VAL A 130 -9.23 -15.31 -4.35
N GLU A 131 -8.85 -15.83 -5.52
CA GLU A 131 -7.83 -15.22 -6.35
C GLU A 131 -8.45 -14.04 -7.12
N LEU A 132 -7.82 -12.87 -7.01
CA LEU A 132 -8.27 -11.65 -7.67
C LEU A 132 -7.85 -11.65 -9.14
N GLY A 133 -8.74 -11.14 -9.99
CA GLY A 133 -8.51 -10.94 -11.40
C GLY A 133 -7.49 -9.82 -11.70
N GLU A 134 -7.24 -9.58 -12.98
CA GLU A 134 -6.46 -8.43 -13.41
C GLU A 134 -7.21 -7.14 -13.11
N LEU A 135 -6.49 -6.15 -12.56
CA LEU A 135 -7.03 -4.85 -12.14
C LEU A 135 -8.07 -4.90 -11.02
N GLU A 136 -8.26 -6.07 -10.40
CA GLU A 136 -9.00 -6.16 -9.14
C GLU A 136 -8.08 -5.83 -7.96
N ASP A 137 -8.57 -5.02 -7.03
CA ASP A 137 -7.80 -4.52 -5.91
C ASP A 137 -7.96 -5.38 -4.66
N LEU A 138 -6.85 -5.83 -4.10
CA LEU A 138 -6.79 -6.21 -2.70
C LEU A 138 -6.74 -4.93 -1.86
N ILE A 139 -7.81 -4.65 -1.12
CA ILE A 139 -7.90 -3.45 -0.28
C ILE A 139 -7.46 -3.79 1.14
N LEU A 140 -6.43 -3.09 1.61
CA LEU A 140 -5.91 -3.18 2.96
C LEU A 140 -6.25 -1.89 3.70
N ASP A 141 -7.05 -2.03 4.76
CA ASP A 141 -7.48 -0.92 5.61
C ASP A 141 -7.00 -1.16 7.04
N PRO A 142 -5.97 -0.42 7.49
CA PRO A 142 -5.47 -0.54 8.85
C PRO A 142 -6.46 -0.07 9.93
N GLN A 143 -7.51 0.65 9.54
CA GLN A 143 -8.55 1.15 10.47
C GLN A 143 -9.77 0.22 10.56
N ALA A 144 -9.87 -0.78 9.68
CA ALA A 144 -10.98 -1.74 9.70
C ALA A 144 -11.02 -2.58 10.99
N VAL A 145 -12.15 -3.17 11.27
CA VAL A 145 -12.32 -4.11 12.39
C VAL A 145 -12.88 -5.44 11.85
N PRO A 146 -12.09 -6.52 11.85
CA PRO A 146 -10.67 -6.62 12.24
C PRO A 146 -9.74 -5.85 11.28
N PRO A 147 -8.58 -5.38 11.76
CA PRO A 147 -7.68 -4.60 10.92
C PRO A 147 -7.06 -5.44 9.81
N ARG A 148 -7.00 -4.86 8.61
CA ARG A 148 -6.24 -5.38 7.46
C ARG A 148 -4.97 -4.55 7.30
N ASN A 149 -4.06 -4.67 8.27
CA ASN A 149 -2.90 -3.79 8.43
C ASN A 149 -1.58 -4.42 7.99
N ALA A 150 -1.66 -5.52 7.24
CA ALA A 150 -0.49 -6.16 6.66
C ALA A 150 -0.88 -6.97 5.43
N PHE A 151 0.09 -7.24 4.58
CA PHE A 151 0.02 -8.30 3.57
C PHE A 151 1.22 -9.24 3.72
N TYR A 152 1.05 -10.45 3.26
CA TYR A 152 2.09 -11.46 3.25
C TYR A 152 2.42 -11.80 1.81
N ALA A 153 3.69 -11.80 1.48
CA ALA A 153 4.18 -12.21 0.18
C ALA A 153 4.94 -13.52 0.27
N VAL A 154 4.68 -14.42 -0.67
CA VAL A 154 5.37 -15.71 -0.80
C VAL A 154 5.86 -15.86 -2.23
N LYS A 155 7.16 -16.05 -2.41
CA LYS A 155 7.75 -16.46 -3.68
C LYS A 155 7.80 -17.98 -3.73
N THR A 156 7.41 -18.56 -4.86
CA THR A 156 7.59 -19.98 -5.15
C THR A 156 8.23 -20.16 -6.51
N VAL A 157 9.05 -21.21 -6.67
CA VAL A 157 9.61 -21.61 -7.96
C VAL A 157 9.21 -23.05 -8.22
N ILE A 158 8.40 -23.29 -9.24
CA ILE A 158 7.87 -24.60 -9.60
C ILE A 158 8.17 -24.87 -11.07
N GLY A 159 8.97 -25.88 -11.34
CA GLY A 159 9.32 -26.23 -12.73
C GLY A 159 10.10 -25.15 -13.49
N GLY A 160 10.80 -24.27 -12.77
CA GLY A 160 11.52 -23.14 -13.36
C GLY A 160 10.67 -21.88 -13.53
N GLN A 161 9.36 -21.94 -13.24
CA GLN A 161 8.47 -20.76 -13.24
C GLN A 161 8.42 -20.15 -11.85
N GLU A 162 8.73 -18.87 -11.77
CA GLU A 162 8.62 -18.08 -10.55
C GLU A 162 7.21 -17.51 -10.41
N THR A 163 6.65 -17.62 -9.21
CA THR A 163 5.35 -17.03 -8.88
C THR A 163 5.43 -16.29 -7.57
N LEU A 164 4.96 -15.05 -7.56
CA LEU A 164 4.83 -14.21 -6.37
C LEU A 164 3.36 -14.18 -5.94
N HIS A 165 3.07 -14.71 -4.76
CA HIS A 165 1.76 -14.73 -4.16
C HIS A 165 1.65 -13.61 -3.13
N ALA A 166 0.59 -12.80 -3.18
CA ALA A 166 0.32 -11.75 -2.19
C ALA A 166 -1.09 -11.92 -1.63
N PHE A 167 -1.24 -11.84 -0.31
CA PHE A 167 -2.53 -12.00 0.38
C PHE A 167 -2.61 -11.17 1.66
N PRO A 168 -3.82 -10.76 2.09
CA PRO A 168 -3.99 -9.93 3.25
C PRO A 168 -3.71 -10.72 4.52
N CYS A 169 -3.22 -10.05 5.55
CA CYS A 169 -3.14 -10.58 6.89
C CYS A 169 -3.23 -9.47 7.94
N ALA A 170 -3.29 -9.82 9.20
CA ALA A 170 -3.30 -8.89 10.30
C ALA A 170 -2.12 -9.14 11.24
N ILE A 171 -1.46 -8.07 11.64
CA ILE A 171 -0.42 -8.08 12.67
C ILE A 171 -0.91 -7.19 13.80
N THR A 172 -1.13 -7.79 14.97
CA THR A 172 -1.49 -7.08 16.19
C THR A 172 -0.48 -7.39 17.29
N ALA A 173 -0.51 -6.66 18.39
CA ALA A 173 0.40 -6.91 19.52
C ALA A 173 0.28 -8.32 20.09
N ASN A 174 -0.89 -8.95 19.97
CA ASN A 174 -1.20 -10.23 20.60
C ASN A 174 -1.45 -11.38 19.59
N SER A 175 -1.53 -11.09 18.31
CA SER A 175 -1.80 -12.11 17.29
C SER A 175 -1.30 -11.66 15.92
N GLN A 176 -0.94 -12.64 15.11
CA GLN A 176 -0.69 -12.45 13.70
C GLN A 176 -1.36 -13.59 12.92
N THR A 177 -2.05 -13.23 11.85
CA THR A 177 -2.76 -14.20 11.00
C THR A 177 -1.97 -14.57 9.76
N CYS A 178 -0.78 -14.00 9.58
CA CYS A 178 0.02 -14.16 8.37
C CYS A 178 0.56 -15.57 8.19
N PHE A 179 1.07 -16.19 9.25
CA PHE A 179 1.70 -17.52 9.23
C PHE A 179 1.43 -18.29 10.55
N GLY A 180 1.67 -19.60 10.54
CA GLY A 180 1.31 -20.52 11.61
C GLY A 180 0.14 -21.43 11.26
N ASN A 181 -0.26 -22.30 12.17
CA ASN A 181 -1.38 -23.22 11.95
C ASN A 181 -2.70 -22.45 11.86
N GLY A 182 -3.53 -22.77 10.86
CA GLY A 182 -4.78 -22.06 10.56
C GLY A 182 -4.61 -20.65 10.02
N SER A 183 -3.37 -20.26 9.67
CA SER A 183 -3.07 -18.94 9.13
C SER A 183 -3.60 -18.75 7.71
N ILE A 184 -3.63 -17.50 7.26
CA ILE A 184 -4.01 -17.17 5.88
C ILE A 184 -3.04 -17.83 4.88
N LYS A 185 -1.75 -17.90 5.20
CA LYS A 185 -0.77 -18.63 4.38
C LYS A 185 -1.17 -20.09 4.16
N GLU A 186 -1.60 -20.77 5.23
CA GLU A 186 -2.06 -22.16 5.13
C GLU A 186 -3.34 -22.28 4.31
N GLN A 187 -4.31 -21.37 4.51
CA GLN A 187 -5.55 -21.33 3.73
C GLN A 187 -5.30 -21.11 2.23
N VAL A 188 -4.41 -20.16 1.88
CA VAL A 188 -3.99 -19.94 0.48
C VAL A 188 -3.27 -21.17 -0.08
N SER A 189 -2.42 -21.82 0.70
CA SER A 189 -1.75 -23.05 0.31
C SER A 189 -2.74 -24.20 0.00
N GLN A 190 -3.77 -24.36 0.86
CA GLN A 190 -4.84 -25.35 0.64
C GLN A 190 -5.69 -25.00 -0.58
N TYR A 191 -6.01 -23.73 -0.78
CA TYR A 191 -6.71 -23.25 -1.98
C TYR A 191 -5.93 -23.59 -3.27
N LEU A 192 -4.60 -23.36 -3.28
CA LEU A 192 -3.75 -23.70 -4.42
C LEU A 192 -3.80 -25.20 -4.72
N VAL A 193 -3.67 -26.05 -3.70
CA VAL A 193 -3.74 -27.52 -3.87
C VAL A 193 -5.09 -27.95 -4.42
N ALA A 194 -6.18 -27.39 -3.91
CA ALA A 194 -7.52 -27.68 -4.38
C ALA A 194 -7.75 -27.30 -5.86
N ASN A 195 -7.03 -26.30 -6.35
CA ASN A 195 -7.09 -25.83 -7.75
C ASN A 195 -5.96 -26.39 -8.64
N GLY A 196 -5.34 -27.52 -8.25
CA GLY A 196 -4.33 -28.21 -9.05
C GLY A 196 -2.92 -27.63 -8.95
N GLY A 197 -2.71 -26.64 -8.08
CA GLY A 197 -1.40 -26.08 -7.73
C GLY A 197 -0.65 -26.93 -6.70
N ARG A 198 0.45 -26.39 -6.17
CA ARG A 198 1.25 -27.02 -5.12
C ARG A 198 1.17 -26.20 -3.83
N ALA A 199 1.24 -26.90 -2.71
CA ALA A 199 1.36 -26.26 -1.40
C ALA A 199 2.63 -25.43 -1.29
N PHE A 200 2.59 -24.38 -0.48
CA PHE A 200 3.81 -23.66 -0.10
C PHE A 200 4.72 -24.58 0.73
N ILE A 201 5.98 -24.62 0.37
CA ILE A 201 7.01 -25.46 1.02
C ILE A 201 7.95 -24.65 1.92
N CYS A 202 7.66 -23.35 2.13
CA CYS A 202 8.45 -22.44 2.98
C CYS A 202 7.70 -21.90 4.20
#